data_8a95781b35437596de20f13a61c6e293
#
_entry.id   8a95781b35437596de20f13a61c6e293
#
_cell.length_a   1.000
_cell.length_b   1.000
_cell.length_c   1.000
_cell.angle_alpha   90.00
_cell.angle_beta   90.00
_cell.angle_gamma   90.00
#
_symmetry.space_group_name_H-M   'P 1'
#
loop_
_entity.id
_entity.type
_entity.pdbx_description
1 polymer ?
#
loop_
_entity_poly.entity_id
_entity_poly.type
_entity_poly.pdbx_seq_one_letter_code
_entity_poly.pdbx_strand_id
1 'polypeptide(L)'
;HIAPDLFREYYGDMDALQFTCCSEGGRKNERPFVLLRAHLASLMLSAQGQGAEEKLRFESALYALLHTLSLYFPPERLSTGKALLLRNTFDAVEKIVQYIDANYMQKITLNDLAQVSKYNRNYISQFFKSNLGVNFHDYLTRIRLREATLALGQTNQSVSEIALSHGFSDLKSFNTVFRARFNKTPTEYRRQLNETVTKYDPRFKRD
;
A
#
# COMPACT_ATOMS: atom_id res chain seq x y z
N HIS A 1 2.17 8.06 -10.68
CA HIS A 1 1.69 7.98 -12.07
C HIS A 1 2.89 7.65 -12.95
N ILE A 2 2.98 6.42 -13.44
CA ILE A 2 4.00 6.04 -14.43
C ILE A 2 3.47 6.54 -15.76
N ALA A 3 4.25 7.35 -16.48
CA ALA A 3 3.82 7.85 -17.77
C ALA A 3 3.64 6.65 -18.72
N PRO A 4 2.45 6.44 -19.31
CA PRO A 4 2.18 5.30 -20.19
C PRO A 4 3.12 5.28 -21.40
N ASP A 5 3.63 6.45 -21.78
CA ASP A 5 4.48 6.63 -22.96
C ASP A 5 5.86 5.96 -22.80
N LEU A 6 6.34 5.77 -21.56
CA LEU A 6 7.65 5.16 -21.29
C LEU A 6 7.76 3.72 -21.82
N PHE A 7 6.64 3.00 -21.93
CA PHE A 7 6.62 1.58 -22.31
C PHE A 7 5.94 1.32 -23.66
N ARG A 8 5.36 2.35 -24.29
CA ARG A 8 4.72 2.21 -25.61
C ARG A 8 5.65 1.70 -26.68
N GLU A 9 6.92 2.06 -26.59
CA GLU A 9 7.95 1.60 -27.55
C GLU A 9 8.14 0.09 -27.49
N TYR A 10 8.02 -0.52 -26.29
CA TYR A 10 8.26 -1.95 -26.08
C TYR A 10 7.01 -2.81 -26.23
N TYR A 11 5.86 -2.32 -25.83
CA TYR A 11 4.65 -3.12 -25.71
C TYR A 11 3.45 -2.56 -26.48
N GLY A 12 3.55 -1.37 -27.04
CA GLY A 12 2.44 -0.67 -27.67
C GLY A 12 1.40 -0.23 -26.66
N ASP A 13 0.14 -0.60 -26.87
CA ASP A 13 -0.95 -0.28 -25.94
C ASP A 13 -0.91 -1.15 -24.71
N MET A 14 -0.43 -0.59 -23.59
CA MET A 14 -0.30 -1.25 -22.30
C MET A 14 -1.66 -1.59 -21.67
N ASP A 15 -2.72 -0.84 -21.99
CA ASP A 15 -4.06 -1.06 -21.45
C ASP A 15 -4.67 -2.39 -21.89
N ALA A 16 -4.12 -2.98 -22.96
CA ALA A 16 -4.56 -4.25 -23.52
C ALA A 16 -3.66 -5.44 -23.13
N LEU A 17 -2.69 -5.27 -22.22
CA LEU A 17 -1.78 -6.33 -21.81
C LEU A 17 -2.09 -6.85 -20.41
N GLN A 18 -2.01 -8.16 -20.25
CA GLN A 18 -2.11 -8.84 -18.96
C GLN A 18 -0.93 -9.78 -18.77
N PHE A 19 -0.25 -9.66 -17.60
CA PHE A 19 0.76 -10.61 -17.16
C PHE A 19 0.13 -11.54 -16.12
N THR A 20 0.10 -12.84 -16.40
CA THR A 20 -0.47 -13.83 -15.49
C THR A 20 0.62 -14.39 -14.58
N CYS A 21 0.74 -13.82 -13.38
CA CYS A 21 1.71 -14.22 -12.35
C CYS A 21 1.03 -15.05 -11.27
N CYS A 22 0.71 -16.32 -11.54
CA CYS A 22 0.04 -17.18 -10.58
C CYS A 22 1.06 -18.01 -9.79
N SER A 23 1.04 -17.90 -8.45
CA SER A 23 1.93 -18.65 -7.54
C SER A 23 1.25 -19.89 -6.93
N GLU A 24 0.24 -20.44 -7.57
CA GLU A 24 -0.45 -21.64 -7.10
C GLU A 24 0.51 -22.85 -7.08
N GLY A 25 0.29 -23.75 -6.11
CA GLY A 25 1.06 -24.99 -6.03
C GLY A 25 2.47 -24.88 -5.42
N GLY A 26 2.74 -23.91 -4.55
CA GLY A 26 4.01 -23.84 -3.81
C GLY A 26 5.15 -23.09 -4.50
N ARG A 27 4.92 -22.52 -5.66
CA ARG A 27 5.93 -21.78 -6.46
C ARG A 27 6.45 -20.47 -5.87
N LYS A 28 6.01 -20.12 -4.66
CA LYS A 28 6.38 -18.83 -4.00
C LYS A 28 7.89 -18.60 -3.89
N ASN A 29 8.67 -19.67 -3.82
CA ASN A 29 10.14 -19.62 -3.67
C ASN A 29 10.88 -19.83 -4.98
N GLU A 30 10.19 -20.00 -6.11
CA GLU A 30 10.84 -20.06 -7.41
C GLU A 30 11.48 -18.71 -7.77
N ARG A 31 12.59 -18.77 -8.49
CA ARG A 31 13.41 -17.59 -8.86
C ARG A 31 12.60 -16.41 -9.42
N PRO A 32 11.62 -16.59 -10.33
CA PRO A 32 10.84 -15.47 -10.86
C PRO A 32 10.07 -14.71 -9.79
N PHE A 33 9.43 -15.42 -8.85
CA PHE A 33 8.65 -14.79 -7.76
C PHE A 33 9.53 -14.12 -6.70
N VAL A 34 10.74 -14.62 -6.48
CA VAL A 34 11.73 -13.96 -5.61
C VAL A 34 12.16 -12.65 -6.24
N LEU A 35 12.46 -12.63 -7.55
CA LEU A 35 12.83 -11.42 -8.29
C LEU A 35 11.68 -10.39 -8.29
N LEU A 36 10.44 -10.80 -8.59
CA LEU A 36 9.27 -9.91 -8.55
C LEU A 36 9.12 -9.24 -7.19
N ARG A 37 9.22 -10.01 -6.10
CA ARG A 37 9.14 -9.44 -4.74
C ARG A 37 10.28 -8.46 -4.45
N ALA A 38 11.49 -8.75 -4.89
CA ALA A 38 12.64 -7.86 -4.70
C ALA A 38 12.45 -6.54 -5.46
N HIS A 39 11.99 -6.59 -6.71
CA HIS A 39 11.71 -5.39 -7.51
C HIS A 39 10.55 -4.56 -6.93
N LEU A 40 9.47 -5.23 -6.49
CA LEU A 40 8.35 -4.56 -5.82
C LEU A 40 8.78 -3.89 -4.51
N ALA A 41 9.61 -4.56 -3.70
CA ALA A 41 10.16 -3.96 -2.48
C ALA A 41 11.04 -2.74 -2.81
N SER A 42 11.88 -2.82 -3.84
CA SER A 42 12.69 -1.69 -4.29
C SER A 42 11.85 -0.51 -4.77
N LEU A 43 10.77 -0.76 -5.52
CA LEU A 43 9.80 0.26 -5.93
C LEU A 43 9.14 0.93 -4.73
N MET A 44 8.70 0.15 -3.74
CA MET A 44 8.07 0.68 -2.53
C MET A 44 9.01 1.56 -1.71
N LEU A 45 10.28 1.18 -1.60
CA LEU A 45 11.29 1.94 -0.87
C LEU A 45 11.65 3.26 -1.57
N SER A 46 11.75 3.25 -2.90
CA SER A 46 12.10 4.44 -3.69
C SER A 46 10.92 5.37 -3.96
N ALA A 47 9.67 4.90 -3.86
CA ALA A 47 8.48 5.71 -4.10
C ALA A 47 8.25 6.83 -3.07
N GLN A 48 8.89 6.77 -1.91
CA GLN A 48 8.74 7.75 -0.83
C GLN A 48 9.77 8.90 -0.91
N GLY A 49 10.82 8.75 -1.72
CA GLY A 49 11.86 9.76 -1.88
C GLY A 49 11.48 10.82 -2.93
N GLN A 50 11.96 12.06 -2.71
CA GLN A 50 11.69 13.18 -3.63
C GLN A 50 12.94 13.63 -4.43
N GLY A 51 14.08 12.98 -4.22
CA GLY A 51 15.34 13.30 -4.88
C GLY A 51 15.48 12.69 -6.28
N ALA A 52 16.44 13.21 -7.07
CA ALA A 52 16.74 12.65 -8.39
C ALA A 52 17.25 11.21 -8.31
N GLU A 53 17.99 10.88 -7.25
CA GLU A 53 18.52 9.52 -7.02
C GLU A 53 17.38 8.52 -6.76
N GLU A 54 16.42 8.88 -5.92
CA GLU A 54 15.25 8.03 -5.63
C GLU A 54 14.40 7.81 -6.88
N LYS A 55 14.23 8.85 -7.70
CA LYS A 55 13.53 8.74 -8.98
C LYS A 55 14.24 7.77 -9.93
N LEU A 56 15.57 7.86 -10.06
CA LEU A 56 16.34 6.92 -10.86
C LEU A 56 16.28 5.49 -10.32
N ARG A 57 16.32 5.32 -9.00
CA ARG A 57 16.13 4.00 -8.37
C ARG A 57 14.76 3.42 -8.66
N PHE A 58 13.72 4.25 -8.59
CA PHE A 58 12.36 3.85 -8.90
C PHE A 58 12.23 3.39 -10.36
N GLU A 59 12.73 4.18 -11.30
CA GLU A 59 12.71 3.85 -12.73
C GLU A 59 13.51 2.58 -13.02
N SER A 60 14.69 2.43 -12.44
CA SER A 60 15.52 1.21 -12.57
C SER A 60 14.79 -0.03 -12.06
N ALA A 61 14.18 0.04 -10.88
CA ALA A 61 13.41 -1.07 -10.32
C ALA A 61 12.17 -1.40 -11.16
N LEU A 62 11.54 -0.40 -11.76
CA LEU A 62 10.40 -0.57 -12.66
C LEU A 62 10.80 -1.29 -13.95
N TYR A 63 11.90 -0.89 -14.59
CA TYR A 63 12.41 -1.59 -15.77
C TYR A 63 12.82 -3.02 -15.44
N ALA A 64 13.47 -3.27 -14.29
CA ALA A 64 13.83 -4.60 -13.85
C ALA A 64 12.60 -5.49 -13.58
N LEU A 65 11.53 -4.92 -13.01
CA LEU A 65 10.25 -5.59 -12.83
C LEU A 65 9.64 -5.99 -14.18
N LEU A 66 9.57 -5.06 -15.13
CA LEU A 66 9.02 -5.33 -16.46
C LEU A 66 9.84 -6.36 -17.25
N HIS A 67 11.15 -6.26 -17.17
CA HIS A 67 12.03 -7.26 -17.77
C HIS A 67 11.78 -8.65 -17.18
N THR A 68 11.65 -8.76 -15.85
CA THR A 68 11.34 -10.03 -15.18
C THR A 68 9.96 -10.55 -15.59
N LEU A 69 8.95 -9.69 -15.68
CA LEU A 69 7.63 -10.06 -16.16
C LEU A 69 7.69 -10.58 -17.59
N SER A 70 8.34 -9.86 -18.49
CA SER A 70 8.44 -10.24 -19.91
C SER A 70 9.18 -11.57 -20.11
N LEU A 71 10.22 -11.82 -19.31
CA LEU A 71 11.05 -13.02 -19.43
C LEU A 71 10.34 -14.29 -18.93
N TYR A 72 9.63 -14.18 -17.82
CA TYR A 72 9.06 -15.34 -17.13
C TYR A 72 7.54 -15.46 -17.24
N PHE A 73 6.85 -14.37 -17.58
CA PHE A 73 5.41 -14.28 -17.65
C PHE A 73 5.02 -13.52 -18.93
N PRO A 74 5.10 -14.15 -20.10
CA PRO A 74 4.83 -13.46 -21.35
C PRO A 74 3.42 -12.82 -21.33
N PRO A 75 3.30 -11.58 -21.79
CA PRO A 75 2.03 -10.86 -21.74
C PRO A 75 1.03 -11.46 -22.76
N GLU A 76 -0.19 -11.58 -22.32
CA GLU A 76 -1.33 -11.89 -23.19
C GLU A 76 -2.04 -10.60 -23.60
N ARG A 77 -2.39 -10.50 -24.88
CA ARG A 77 -3.25 -9.41 -25.35
C ARG A 77 -4.70 -9.71 -25.01
N LEU A 78 -5.30 -8.79 -24.27
CA LEU A 78 -6.70 -8.87 -23.90
C LEU A 78 -7.59 -8.43 -25.08
N SER A 79 -8.77 -9.05 -25.20
CA SER A 79 -9.82 -8.49 -26.06
C SER A 79 -10.25 -7.10 -25.54
N THR A 80 -10.70 -6.24 -26.46
CA THR A 80 -11.15 -4.87 -26.14
C THR A 80 -12.16 -4.84 -24.98
N GLY A 81 -13.07 -5.80 -24.91
CA GLY A 81 -14.06 -5.89 -23.83
C GLY A 81 -13.42 -6.21 -22.47
N LYS A 82 -12.43 -7.12 -22.42
CA LYS A 82 -11.69 -7.44 -21.20
C LYS A 82 -10.82 -6.26 -20.75
N ALA A 83 -10.13 -5.60 -21.68
CA ALA A 83 -9.32 -4.42 -21.38
C ALA A 83 -10.16 -3.30 -20.77
N LEU A 84 -11.34 -3.01 -21.36
CA LEU A 84 -12.27 -2.02 -20.82
C LEU A 84 -12.79 -2.38 -19.42
N LEU A 85 -13.12 -3.65 -19.19
CA LEU A 85 -13.56 -4.13 -17.87
C LEU A 85 -12.46 -3.95 -16.80
N LEU A 86 -11.22 -4.30 -17.12
CA LEU A 86 -10.08 -4.13 -16.23
C LEU A 86 -9.84 -2.64 -15.92
N ARG A 87 -9.85 -1.78 -16.95
CA ARG A 87 -9.71 -0.34 -16.78
C ARG A 87 -10.76 0.22 -15.83
N ASN A 88 -12.03 -0.11 -16.05
CA ASN A 88 -13.11 0.32 -15.15
C ASN A 88 -12.90 -0.16 -13.71
N THR A 89 -12.36 -1.37 -13.55
CA THR A 89 -12.04 -1.91 -12.22
C THR A 89 -10.90 -1.14 -11.57
N PHE A 90 -9.83 -0.81 -12.31
CA PHE A 90 -8.72 0.00 -11.81
C PHE A 90 -9.16 1.41 -11.42
N ASP A 91 -9.96 2.08 -12.27
CA ASP A 91 -10.51 3.41 -11.96
C ASP A 91 -11.35 3.40 -10.69
N ALA A 92 -12.12 2.33 -10.47
CA ALA A 92 -12.92 2.19 -9.25
C ALA A 92 -12.05 1.93 -8.01
N VAL A 93 -11.00 1.10 -8.13
CA VAL A 93 -10.05 0.86 -7.05
C VAL A 93 -9.29 2.13 -6.68
N GLU A 94 -8.85 2.89 -7.67
CA GLU A 94 -8.18 4.17 -7.45
C GLU A 94 -9.07 5.13 -6.67
N LYS A 95 -10.34 5.29 -7.06
CA LYS A 95 -11.31 6.12 -6.32
C LYS A 95 -11.52 5.64 -4.89
N ILE A 96 -11.60 4.32 -4.67
CA ILE A 96 -11.73 3.74 -3.33
C ILE A 96 -10.50 4.09 -2.48
N VAL A 97 -9.31 3.90 -3.01
CA VAL A 97 -8.05 4.18 -2.29
C VAL A 97 -7.95 5.66 -1.96
N GLN A 98 -8.17 6.54 -2.95
CA GLN A 98 -8.15 8.00 -2.75
C GLN A 98 -9.18 8.44 -1.69
N TYR A 99 -10.38 7.87 -1.73
CA TYR A 99 -11.41 8.17 -0.74
C TYR A 99 -10.99 7.72 0.69
N ILE A 100 -10.43 6.53 0.81
CA ILE A 100 -9.94 6.02 2.10
C ILE A 100 -8.79 6.90 2.61
N ASP A 101 -7.81 7.22 1.79
CA ASP A 101 -6.66 8.04 2.18
C ASP A 101 -7.09 9.47 2.61
N ALA A 102 -8.09 10.04 1.95
CA ALA A 102 -8.62 11.34 2.33
C ALA A 102 -9.50 11.33 3.60
N ASN A 103 -10.12 10.19 3.94
CA ASN A 103 -11.16 10.13 4.97
C ASN A 103 -10.87 9.11 6.09
N TYR A 104 -9.71 8.44 6.13
CA TYR A 104 -9.45 7.34 7.08
C TYR A 104 -9.62 7.73 8.56
N MET A 105 -9.45 9.01 8.88
CA MET A 105 -9.66 9.55 10.25
C MET A 105 -11.12 9.53 10.68
N GLN A 106 -12.05 9.50 9.72
CA GLN A 106 -13.48 9.55 9.95
C GLN A 106 -14.11 8.15 9.88
N LYS A 107 -15.39 8.06 10.21
CA LYS A 107 -16.14 6.82 10.04
C LYS A 107 -16.42 6.58 8.55
N ILE A 108 -15.78 5.59 7.98
CA ILE A 108 -16.03 5.12 6.60
C ILE A 108 -16.76 3.79 6.64
N THR A 109 -17.75 3.65 5.76
CA THR A 109 -18.54 2.42 5.57
C THR A 109 -18.37 1.85 4.16
N LEU A 110 -18.74 0.59 3.98
CA LEU A 110 -18.79 -0.02 2.63
C LEU A 110 -19.80 0.69 1.69
N ASN A 111 -20.81 1.36 2.25
CA ASN A 111 -21.77 2.13 1.45
C ASN A 111 -21.13 3.39 0.86
N ASP A 112 -20.26 4.06 1.61
CA ASP A 112 -19.51 5.22 1.12
C ASP A 112 -18.60 4.82 -0.05
N LEU A 113 -17.92 3.69 0.08
CA LEU A 113 -17.10 3.14 -1.00
C LEU A 113 -17.93 2.71 -2.22
N ALA A 114 -19.13 2.19 -1.99
CA ALA A 114 -20.08 1.85 -3.06
C ALA A 114 -20.50 3.08 -3.88
N GLN A 115 -20.74 4.21 -3.21
CA GLN A 115 -21.09 5.48 -3.86
C GLN A 115 -19.96 6.01 -4.75
N VAL A 116 -18.72 6.05 -4.21
CA VAL A 116 -17.57 6.63 -4.95
C VAL A 116 -17.11 5.75 -6.11
N SER A 117 -17.21 4.43 -5.97
CA SER A 117 -16.76 3.48 -6.99
C SER A 117 -17.82 3.10 -8.01
N LYS A 118 -19.10 3.41 -7.73
CA LYS A 118 -20.28 2.96 -8.50
C LYS A 118 -20.48 1.43 -8.52
N TYR A 119 -19.81 0.70 -7.64
CA TYR A 119 -20.03 -0.73 -7.43
C TYR A 119 -20.95 -0.98 -6.23
N ASN A 120 -21.61 -2.15 -6.21
CA ASN A 120 -22.42 -2.51 -5.06
C ASN A 120 -21.57 -2.92 -3.86
N ARG A 121 -22.13 -2.78 -2.65
CA ARG A 121 -21.50 -3.09 -1.37
C ARG A 121 -20.93 -4.51 -1.30
N ASN A 122 -21.66 -5.50 -1.85
CA ASN A 122 -21.23 -6.91 -1.77
C ASN A 122 -20.00 -7.15 -2.64
N TYR A 123 -19.96 -6.55 -3.83
CA TYR A 123 -18.79 -6.60 -4.71
C TYR A 123 -17.56 -6.03 -4.00
N ILE A 124 -17.67 -4.87 -3.38
CA ILE A 124 -16.54 -4.24 -2.67
C ILE A 124 -16.09 -5.11 -1.50
N SER A 125 -17.02 -5.64 -0.70
CA SER A 125 -16.68 -6.56 0.40
C SER A 125 -15.90 -7.78 -0.09
N GLN A 126 -16.33 -8.36 -1.21
CA GLN A 126 -15.68 -9.50 -1.84
C GLN A 126 -14.33 -9.12 -2.45
N PHE A 127 -14.23 -7.95 -3.06
CA PHE A 127 -12.99 -7.42 -3.61
C PHE A 127 -11.88 -7.35 -2.57
N PHE A 128 -12.15 -6.79 -1.38
CA PHE A 128 -11.17 -6.74 -0.30
C PHE A 128 -10.72 -8.15 0.13
N LYS A 129 -11.64 -9.09 0.27
CA LYS A 129 -11.32 -10.47 0.66
C LYS A 129 -10.51 -11.21 -0.40
N SER A 130 -10.93 -11.11 -1.66
CA SER A 130 -10.32 -11.88 -2.77
C SER A 130 -8.97 -11.32 -3.21
N ASN A 131 -8.80 -10.00 -3.23
CA ASN A 131 -7.60 -9.38 -3.77
C ASN A 131 -6.59 -8.97 -2.69
N LEU A 132 -7.05 -8.61 -1.49
CA LEU A 132 -6.19 -8.17 -0.40
C LEU A 132 -6.10 -9.19 0.76
N GLY A 133 -6.89 -10.27 0.71
CA GLY A 133 -6.92 -11.31 1.76
C GLY A 133 -7.44 -10.83 3.11
N VAL A 134 -8.03 -9.62 3.17
CA VAL A 134 -8.54 -9.00 4.40
C VAL A 134 -9.90 -8.37 4.16
N ASN A 135 -10.71 -8.19 5.20
CA ASN A 135 -11.94 -7.41 5.08
C ASN A 135 -11.64 -5.90 5.09
N PHE A 136 -12.62 -5.09 4.69
CA PHE A 136 -12.47 -3.63 4.63
C PHE A 136 -12.11 -3.00 5.99
N HIS A 137 -12.73 -3.48 7.07
CA HIS A 137 -12.46 -2.96 8.41
C HIS A 137 -11.01 -3.18 8.83
N ASP A 138 -10.47 -4.37 8.58
CA ASP A 138 -9.06 -4.68 8.88
C ASP A 138 -8.12 -3.86 8.00
N TYR A 139 -8.48 -3.63 6.72
CA TYR A 139 -7.72 -2.77 5.82
C TYR A 139 -7.66 -1.32 6.34
N LEU A 140 -8.81 -0.74 6.68
CA LEU A 140 -8.90 0.60 7.25
C LEU A 140 -8.13 0.72 8.58
N THR A 141 -8.23 -0.29 9.43
CA THR A 141 -7.50 -0.34 10.71
C THR A 141 -5.98 -0.34 10.47
N ARG A 142 -5.49 -1.05 9.46
CA ARG A 142 -4.06 -1.04 9.10
C ARG A 142 -3.57 0.32 8.62
N ILE A 143 -4.37 1.04 7.82
CA ILE A 143 -4.05 2.41 7.41
C ILE A 143 -3.97 3.33 8.62
N ARG A 144 -4.99 3.34 9.46
CA ARG A 144 -5.02 4.13 10.70
C ARG A 144 -3.82 3.85 11.59
N LEU A 145 -3.49 2.57 11.77
CA LEU A 145 -2.34 2.16 12.58
C LEU A 145 -1.02 2.64 11.99
N ARG A 146 -0.85 2.58 10.66
CA ARG A 146 0.34 3.08 9.96
C ARG A 146 0.53 4.56 10.22
N GLU A 147 -0.49 5.36 10.00
CA GLU A 147 -0.43 6.82 10.18
C GLU A 147 -0.21 7.22 11.65
N ALA A 148 -0.93 6.56 12.58
CA ALA A 148 -0.71 6.76 14.00
C ALA A 148 0.73 6.39 14.43
N THR A 149 1.32 5.36 13.83
CA THR A 149 2.71 4.95 14.12
C THR A 149 3.71 6.00 13.62
N LEU A 150 3.47 6.61 12.47
CA LEU A 150 4.28 7.74 11.97
C LEU A 150 4.16 8.95 12.91
N ALA A 151 2.93 9.30 13.33
CA ALA A 151 2.69 10.40 14.26
C ALA A 151 3.37 10.19 15.63
N LEU A 152 3.44 8.93 16.13
CA LEU A 152 4.17 8.60 17.36
C LEU A 152 5.66 8.95 17.27
N GLY A 153 6.28 8.82 16.11
CA GLY A 153 7.69 9.15 15.91
C GLY A 153 7.95 10.62 15.56
N GLN A 154 6.96 11.32 15.02
CA GLN A 154 7.15 12.66 14.46
C GLN A 154 6.59 13.79 15.33
N THR A 155 5.75 13.47 16.33
CA THR A 155 5.07 14.47 17.15
C THR A 155 5.21 14.19 18.64
N ASN A 156 4.98 15.23 19.45
CA ASN A 156 4.92 15.12 20.91
C ASN A 156 3.48 14.97 21.44
N GLN A 157 2.50 14.77 20.56
CA GLN A 157 1.11 14.54 20.95
C GLN A 157 0.98 13.33 21.89
N SER A 158 0.03 13.35 22.81
CA SER A 158 -0.25 12.20 23.66
C SER A 158 -0.71 10.99 22.83
N VAL A 159 -0.47 9.80 23.35
CA VAL A 159 -0.92 8.55 22.68
C VAL A 159 -2.43 8.54 22.50
N SER A 160 -3.18 9.15 23.42
CA SER A 160 -4.64 9.26 23.33
C SER A 160 -5.08 10.19 22.19
N GLU A 161 -4.45 11.37 22.07
CA GLU A 161 -4.72 12.30 20.97
C GLU A 161 -4.41 11.67 19.62
N ILE A 162 -3.26 10.99 19.49
CA ILE A 162 -2.90 10.29 18.26
C ILE A 162 -3.92 9.22 17.91
N ALA A 163 -4.36 8.41 18.89
CA ALA A 163 -5.37 7.38 18.64
C ALA A 163 -6.66 7.99 18.06
N LEU A 164 -7.19 9.02 18.71
CA LEU A 164 -8.45 9.66 18.31
C LEU A 164 -8.33 10.40 16.99
N SER A 165 -7.26 11.17 16.77
CA SER A 165 -7.03 11.92 15.53
C SER A 165 -6.82 11.03 14.31
N HIS A 166 -6.38 9.77 14.50
CA HIS A 166 -6.22 8.79 13.43
C HIS A 166 -7.42 7.81 13.32
N GLY A 167 -8.57 8.16 13.90
CA GLY A 167 -9.84 7.50 13.67
C GLY A 167 -10.09 6.24 14.48
N PHE A 168 -9.32 5.97 15.55
CA PHE A 168 -9.69 4.95 16.53
C PHE A 168 -10.81 5.46 17.43
N SER A 169 -11.74 4.57 17.79
CA SER A 169 -12.87 4.92 18.64
C SER A 169 -12.45 5.32 20.05
N ASP A 170 -11.36 4.74 20.54
CA ASP A 170 -10.84 4.92 21.89
C ASP A 170 -9.40 4.42 22.00
N LEU A 171 -8.73 4.82 23.08
CA LEU A 171 -7.35 4.43 23.38
C LEU A 171 -7.19 2.91 23.60
N LYS A 172 -8.20 2.23 24.15
CA LYS A 172 -8.16 0.78 24.40
C LYS A 172 -8.11 0.01 23.10
N SER A 173 -8.97 0.38 22.16
CA SER A 173 -9.00 -0.19 20.80
C SER A 173 -7.66 -0.02 20.09
N PHE A 174 -7.11 1.21 20.13
CA PHE A 174 -5.78 1.48 19.57
C PHE A 174 -4.68 0.62 20.20
N ASN A 175 -4.60 0.59 21.53
CA ASN A 175 -3.60 -0.20 22.24
C ASN A 175 -3.68 -1.69 21.90
N THR A 176 -4.89 -2.24 21.77
CA THR A 176 -5.09 -3.65 21.41
C THR A 176 -4.51 -3.95 20.03
N VAL A 177 -4.86 -3.14 19.03
CA VAL A 177 -4.37 -3.31 17.66
C VAL A 177 -2.87 -3.09 17.58
N PHE A 178 -2.37 -2.08 18.28
CA PHE A 178 -0.94 -1.74 18.28
C PHE A 178 -0.10 -2.86 18.89
N ARG A 179 -0.51 -3.40 20.05
CA ARG A 179 0.18 -4.54 20.69
C ARG A 179 0.17 -5.79 19.81
N ALA A 180 -0.96 -6.08 19.19
CA ALA A 180 -1.07 -7.22 18.28
C ALA A 180 -0.10 -7.11 17.07
N ARG A 181 0.23 -5.89 16.64
CA ARG A 181 1.12 -5.67 15.49
C ARG A 181 2.59 -5.58 15.88
N PHE A 182 2.92 -4.90 16.98
CA PHE A 182 4.29 -4.53 17.35
C PHE A 182 4.82 -5.26 18.59
N ASN A 183 4.00 -6.06 19.26
CA ASN A 183 4.31 -6.73 20.55
C ASN A 183 4.77 -5.75 21.64
N LYS A 184 4.38 -4.47 21.55
CA LYS A 184 4.73 -3.36 22.46
C LYS A 184 3.55 -2.41 22.58
N THR A 185 3.54 -1.63 23.67
CA THR A 185 2.62 -0.49 23.78
C THR A 185 3.10 0.68 22.91
N PRO A 186 2.21 1.59 22.49
CA PRO A 186 2.60 2.82 21.79
C PRO A 186 3.63 3.65 22.56
N THR A 187 3.51 3.74 23.88
CA THR A 187 4.44 4.48 24.75
C THR A 187 5.83 3.86 24.75
N GLU A 188 5.93 2.53 24.88
CA GLU A 188 7.20 1.81 24.80
C GLU A 188 7.83 1.94 23.41
N TYR A 189 7.01 1.89 22.36
CA TYR A 189 7.47 2.07 20.99
C TYR A 189 8.06 3.46 20.77
N ARG A 190 7.36 4.52 21.19
CA ARG A 190 7.85 5.92 21.13
C ARG A 190 9.15 6.08 21.89
N ARG A 191 9.25 5.56 23.12
CA ARG A 191 10.48 5.62 23.91
C ARG A 191 11.64 5.00 23.14
N GLN A 192 11.45 3.84 22.56
CA GLN A 192 12.49 3.15 21.79
C GLN A 192 12.93 3.93 20.55
N LEU A 193 12.00 4.57 19.82
CA LEU A 193 12.34 5.46 18.70
C LEU A 193 13.21 6.62 19.16
N ASN A 194 12.87 7.27 20.27
CA ASN A 194 13.61 8.40 20.80
C ASN A 194 15.01 7.98 21.27
N GLU A 195 15.14 6.83 21.94
CA GLU A 195 16.44 6.27 22.36
C GLU A 195 17.32 5.95 21.13
N THR A 196 16.74 5.43 20.06
CA THR A 196 17.46 5.14 18.82
C THR A 196 17.96 6.42 18.15
N VAL A 197 17.11 7.43 18.01
CA VAL A 197 17.49 8.73 17.43
C VAL A 197 18.58 9.39 18.24
N THR A 198 18.47 9.42 19.58
CA THR A 198 19.48 10.01 20.46
C THR A 198 20.83 9.29 20.39
N LYS A 199 20.84 7.98 20.15
CA LYS A 199 22.05 7.18 19.99
C LYS A 199 22.81 7.48 18.71
N TYR A 200 22.10 7.76 17.61
CA TYR A 200 22.72 8.06 16.32
C TYR A 200 23.03 9.55 16.12
N ASP A 201 22.27 10.46 16.74
CA ASP A 201 22.55 11.90 16.73
C ASP A 201 22.21 12.54 18.09
N PRO A 202 23.22 12.70 18.98
CA PRO A 202 23.02 13.28 20.31
C PRO A 202 22.48 14.71 20.32
N ARG A 203 22.52 15.43 19.19
CA ARG A 203 22.00 16.80 19.06
C ARG A 203 20.47 16.83 18.98
N PHE A 204 19.83 15.70 18.70
CA PHE A 204 18.38 15.56 18.65
C PHE A 204 17.78 15.17 20.01
N LYS A 205 18.25 15.74 21.13
CA LYS A 205 17.48 15.71 22.37
C LYS A 205 16.23 16.57 22.16
N ARG A 206 15.08 15.93 22.08
CA ARG A 206 13.78 16.63 22.19
C ARG A 206 13.54 16.94 23.65
N ASP A 207 13.54 18.23 24.00
CA ASP A 207 13.11 18.73 25.30
C ASP A 207 11.64 18.42 25.57
#